data_8640ec4959528931c051b52ded1fcf05
#
_entry.id   8640ec4959528931c051b52ded1fcf05
#
_cell.length_a   1.000
_cell.length_b   1.000
_cell.length_c   1.000
_cell.angle_alpha   90.00
_cell.angle_beta   90.00
_cell.angle_gamma   90.00
#
_symmetry.space_group_name_H-M   'P 1'
#
loop_
_entity.id
_entity.type
_entity.pdbx_description
1 polymer ?
#
loop_
_entity_poly.entity_id
_entity_poly.type
_entity_poly.pdbx_seq_one_letter_code
_entity_poly.pdbx_strand_id
1 'polypeptide(L)'
;MNIKTKNDPIKFAIEQKLCEMSFYDFFKYSWHIVEPSVPLSTNWHHKYLCNTLQEEAERIIEGRPKTKDIVINVPFRSTKSLITTVLFPVWCWIRDPKLRFITASYSADLSIEHATKSRDVIQSDWFKERWGEIFHIKKDQNLKARYENNYMGMRRATSVGGTITGQGADFLIIDDPVSPKNAASEVERENANEWYRTTFYSRLNNPLTGVRIIIMQRIHENDLSGYLVGGLNTRLKYRHICIPAEVSHDIKPKSLESYYTEDGLFWKDRFSREILQDYKEALGSYGYAGQLMQTPTPLNSGMIRAEWLKIDDYKKHDEKTVVNFIIDPAYTANQKNDPSALLAYTYRENKWQIISCINVYKDFPDLIRFIPQWVQMNGYTNSSRVFVEPKASGKSIVQTLKRETGLNVREDKPPTKDKVARVQDISAALESGRVSLVKGEWNEEFIQQCVKFPAAKHDDMVDCLVMAVNREIWSNSGKIVYFS
;
A
#
# COMPACT_ATOMS: atom_id res chain seq x y z
N MET A 1 18.17 36.69 19.27
CA MET A 1 17.91 37.03 20.67
C MET A 1 16.82 36.09 21.15
N ASN A 2 17.17 34.89 21.66
CA ASN A 2 16.20 33.87 22.11
C ASN A 2 15.70 34.28 23.51
N ILE A 3 14.50 34.82 23.58
CA ILE A 3 13.78 35.00 24.82
C ILE A 3 13.36 33.61 25.31
N LYS A 4 14.14 32.98 26.19
CA LYS A 4 13.66 31.92 27.07
C LYS A 4 12.54 32.49 27.91
N THR A 5 11.30 32.32 27.48
CA THR A 5 10.13 32.56 28.34
C THR A 5 10.29 31.58 29.50
N LYS A 6 10.57 32.06 30.68
CA LYS A 6 10.47 31.29 31.92
C LYS A 6 9.09 30.64 31.93
N ASN A 7 9.06 29.31 31.80
CA ASN A 7 7.81 28.57 31.86
C ASN A 7 7.10 28.93 33.17
N ASP A 8 5.88 29.41 33.03
CA ASP A 8 4.98 29.62 34.17
C ASP A 8 4.84 28.25 34.87
N PRO A 9 5.29 28.09 36.13
CA PRO A 9 5.26 26.79 36.82
C PRO A 9 3.85 26.21 36.91
N ILE A 10 2.83 27.04 36.96
CA ILE A 10 1.42 26.62 36.98
C ILE A 10 1.04 26.01 35.61
N LYS A 11 1.37 26.72 34.53
CA LYS A 11 1.12 26.20 33.17
C LYS A 11 1.83 24.91 32.90
N PHE A 12 3.08 24.78 33.34
CA PHE A 12 3.86 23.55 33.24
C PHE A 12 3.19 22.38 33.98
N ALA A 13 2.79 22.58 35.24
CA ALA A 13 2.13 21.56 36.04
C ALA A 13 0.76 21.15 35.47
N ILE A 14 -0.01 22.14 34.95
CA ILE A 14 -1.29 21.85 34.27
C ILE A 14 -1.06 21.00 33.01
N GLU A 15 -0.13 21.38 32.14
CA GLU A 15 0.18 20.63 30.92
C GLU A 15 0.64 19.20 31.25
N GLN A 16 1.53 19.04 32.20
CA GLN A 16 1.98 17.73 32.68
C GLN A 16 0.80 16.87 33.13
N LYS A 17 -0.07 17.44 33.96
CA LYS A 17 -1.24 16.72 34.49
C LYS A 17 -2.26 16.36 33.40
N LEU A 18 -2.52 17.26 32.46
CA LEU A 18 -3.39 16.98 31.31
C LEU A 18 -2.84 15.80 30.47
N CYS A 19 -1.53 15.81 30.18
CA CYS A 19 -0.89 14.72 29.45
C CYS A 19 -0.94 13.38 30.21
N GLU A 20 -0.79 13.38 31.54
CA GLU A 20 -0.94 12.16 32.34
C GLU A 20 -2.36 11.60 32.29
N MET A 21 -3.37 12.44 32.34
CA MET A 21 -4.79 12.03 32.38
C MET A 21 -5.34 11.68 31.01
N SER A 22 -4.80 12.24 29.94
CA SER A 22 -5.35 12.14 28.59
C SER A 22 -4.26 11.84 27.55
N PHE A 23 -4.37 10.68 26.92
CA PHE A 23 -3.49 10.36 25.79
C PHE A 23 -3.68 11.31 24.61
N TYR A 24 -4.90 11.80 24.39
CA TYR A 24 -5.13 12.81 23.35
C TYR A 24 -4.42 14.14 23.64
N ASP A 25 -4.36 14.57 24.88
CA ASP A 25 -3.60 15.77 25.25
C ASP A 25 -2.10 15.52 25.12
N PHE A 26 -1.59 14.37 25.57
CA PHE A 26 -0.20 13.96 25.31
C PHE A 26 0.14 14.00 23.82
N PHE A 27 -0.71 13.43 22.95
CA PHE A 27 -0.54 13.49 21.51
C PHE A 27 -0.40 14.94 21.00
N LYS A 28 -1.26 15.84 21.45
CA LYS A 28 -1.21 17.26 21.04
C LYS A 28 0.07 17.97 21.50
N TYR A 29 0.41 17.81 22.77
CA TYR A 29 1.57 18.48 23.35
C TYR A 29 2.91 17.92 22.89
N SER A 30 3.00 16.65 22.55
CA SER A 30 4.22 16.00 22.02
C SER A 30 4.43 16.20 20.51
N TRP A 31 3.47 16.74 19.80
CA TRP A 31 3.51 16.88 18.33
C TRP A 31 4.77 17.57 17.81
N HIS A 32 5.17 18.66 18.45
CA HIS A 32 6.34 19.44 18.04
C HIS A 32 7.68 18.67 18.12
N ILE A 33 7.69 17.50 18.78
CA ILE A 33 8.87 16.64 18.86
C ILE A 33 8.88 15.65 17.69
N VAL A 34 7.74 15.06 17.37
CA VAL A 34 7.63 14.04 16.32
C VAL A 34 7.53 14.63 14.93
N GLU A 35 6.95 15.82 14.79
CA GLU A 35 6.76 16.55 13.53
C GLU A 35 7.09 18.04 13.70
N PRO A 36 8.36 18.39 13.92
CA PRO A 36 8.76 19.77 14.29
C PRO A 36 8.51 20.80 13.18
N SER A 37 8.45 20.37 11.94
CA SER A 37 8.28 21.24 10.75
C SER A 37 6.84 21.37 10.29
N VAL A 38 5.91 20.59 10.87
CA VAL A 38 4.51 20.51 10.41
C VAL A 38 3.58 20.96 11.53
N PRO A 39 2.77 22.02 11.33
CA PRO A 39 1.75 22.41 12.31
C PRO A 39 0.78 21.28 12.60
N LEU A 40 0.39 21.11 13.85
CA LEU A 40 -0.63 20.13 14.21
C LEU A 40 -1.99 20.56 13.66
N SER A 41 -2.55 19.74 12.78
CA SER A 41 -3.96 19.81 12.40
C SER A 41 -4.69 18.62 13.06
N THR A 42 -5.68 18.92 13.88
CA THR A 42 -6.47 17.91 14.59
C THR A 42 -7.81 17.67 13.93
N ASN A 43 -8.31 16.45 14.07
CA ASN A 43 -9.66 16.08 13.65
C ASN A 43 -10.25 15.11 14.68
N TRP A 44 -11.55 14.91 14.67
CA TRP A 44 -12.29 14.09 15.64
C TRP A 44 -11.72 12.66 15.78
N HIS A 45 -11.26 12.05 14.69
CA HIS A 45 -10.72 10.68 14.71
C HIS A 45 -9.44 10.55 15.55
N HIS A 46 -8.61 11.59 15.65
CA HIS A 46 -7.45 11.57 16.53
C HIS A 46 -7.86 11.35 17.99
N LYS A 47 -8.85 12.15 18.44
CA LYS A 47 -9.39 12.01 19.80
C LYS A 47 -10.04 10.63 20.00
N TYR A 48 -10.80 10.16 19.00
CA TYR A 48 -11.44 8.85 19.07
C TYR A 48 -10.44 7.71 19.19
N LEU A 49 -9.38 7.71 18.35
CA LEU A 49 -8.33 6.70 18.40
C LEU A 49 -7.54 6.77 19.72
N CYS A 50 -7.15 7.97 20.15
CA CYS A 50 -6.45 8.15 21.43
C CYS A 50 -7.30 7.63 22.60
N ASN A 51 -8.56 7.96 22.67
CA ASN A 51 -9.46 7.50 23.73
C ASN A 51 -9.62 5.97 23.71
N THR A 52 -9.78 5.38 22.52
CA THR A 52 -9.88 3.91 22.37
C THR A 52 -8.62 3.21 22.89
N LEU A 53 -7.43 3.74 22.58
CA LEU A 53 -6.18 3.17 23.04
C LEU A 53 -5.96 3.41 24.56
N GLN A 54 -6.36 4.56 25.07
CA GLN A 54 -6.34 4.88 26.50
C GLN A 54 -7.22 3.92 27.31
N GLU A 55 -8.45 3.66 26.86
CA GLU A 55 -9.36 2.68 27.47
C GLU A 55 -8.69 1.31 27.64
N GLU A 56 -7.96 0.84 26.62
CA GLU A 56 -7.26 -0.43 26.67
C GLU A 56 -6.04 -0.40 27.60
N ALA A 57 -5.30 0.71 27.63
CA ALA A 57 -4.18 0.85 28.54
C ALA A 57 -4.64 0.86 30.02
N GLU A 58 -5.64 1.64 30.33
CA GLU A 58 -6.24 1.71 31.68
C GLU A 58 -6.79 0.35 32.12
N ARG A 59 -7.49 -0.34 31.20
CA ARG A 59 -7.98 -1.69 31.44
C ARG A 59 -6.88 -2.68 31.81
N ILE A 60 -5.73 -2.64 31.09
CA ILE A 60 -4.58 -3.52 31.35
C ILE A 60 -3.92 -3.16 32.69
N ILE A 61 -3.70 -1.86 32.95
CA ILE A 61 -3.11 -1.37 34.20
C ILE A 61 -3.94 -1.81 35.43
N GLU A 62 -5.26 -1.76 35.28
CA GLU A 62 -6.21 -2.19 36.33
C GLU A 62 -6.38 -3.72 36.39
N GLY A 63 -5.71 -4.48 35.53
CA GLY A 63 -5.82 -5.96 35.50
C GLY A 63 -7.18 -6.49 35.04
N ARG A 64 -8.01 -5.65 34.41
CA ARG A 64 -9.33 -6.06 33.92
C ARG A 64 -9.23 -6.91 32.65
N PRO A 65 -10.03 -7.99 32.54
CA PRO A 65 -10.01 -8.86 31.36
C PRO A 65 -10.43 -8.09 30.09
N LYS A 66 -9.82 -8.45 28.95
CA LYS A 66 -10.22 -7.88 27.66
C LYS A 66 -11.55 -8.46 27.19
N THR A 67 -12.28 -7.68 26.43
CA THR A 67 -13.49 -8.15 25.73
C THR A 67 -13.16 -8.64 24.32
N LYS A 68 -12.30 -7.92 23.59
CA LYS A 68 -11.93 -8.20 22.19
C LYS A 68 -10.56 -7.63 21.87
N ASP A 69 -9.88 -8.21 20.89
CA ASP A 69 -8.79 -7.55 20.18
C ASP A 69 -9.35 -6.50 19.21
N ILE A 70 -8.52 -5.58 18.70
CA ILE A 70 -8.97 -4.40 17.95
C ILE A 70 -8.43 -4.44 16.53
N VAL A 71 -9.29 -4.18 15.54
CA VAL A 71 -8.92 -3.91 14.16
C VAL A 71 -9.37 -2.51 13.79
N ILE A 72 -8.44 -1.68 13.32
CA ILE A 72 -8.68 -0.28 12.94
C ILE A 72 -8.33 -0.11 11.47
N ASN A 73 -9.31 0.29 10.68
CA ASN A 73 -9.13 0.65 9.27
C ASN A 73 -9.39 2.15 9.10
N VAL A 74 -8.36 2.85 8.63
CA VAL A 74 -8.39 4.30 8.42
C VAL A 74 -7.45 4.66 7.26
N PRO A 75 -7.73 5.68 6.45
CA PRO A 75 -6.91 6.05 5.31
C PRO A 75 -5.44 6.31 5.65
N PHE A 76 -4.58 6.24 4.63
CA PHE A 76 -3.21 6.72 4.77
C PHE A 76 -3.18 8.20 5.16
N ARG A 77 -2.04 8.68 5.70
CA ARG A 77 -1.87 10.09 6.14
C ARG A 77 -2.89 10.57 7.18
N SER A 78 -3.58 9.67 7.86
CA SER A 78 -4.51 9.96 8.97
C SER A 78 -3.82 10.01 10.35
N THR A 79 -2.49 10.09 10.40
CA THR A 79 -1.69 10.12 11.64
C THR A 79 -1.75 8.81 12.46
N LYS A 80 -2.34 7.76 11.89
CA LYS A 80 -2.58 6.46 12.56
C LYS A 80 -1.34 5.87 13.23
N SER A 81 -0.21 5.80 12.50
CA SER A 81 1.04 5.22 12.99
C SER A 81 1.69 6.04 14.10
N LEU A 82 1.64 7.38 13.99
CA LEU A 82 2.16 8.26 15.06
C LEU A 82 1.38 8.09 16.37
N ILE A 83 0.07 7.95 16.29
CA ILE A 83 -0.76 7.70 17.46
C ILE A 83 -0.48 6.32 18.04
N THR A 84 -0.62 5.24 17.25
CA THR A 84 -0.64 3.86 17.77
C THR A 84 0.73 3.27 18.03
N THR A 85 1.69 3.52 17.16
CA THR A 85 3.01 2.88 17.23
C THR A 85 4.10 3.78 17.78
N VAL A 86 3.96 5.11 17.69
CA VAL A 86 4.98 6.03 18.19
C VAL A 86 4.64 6.56 19.58
N LEU A 87 3.52 7.23 19.76
CA LEU A 87 3.19 7.98 20.96
C LEU A 87 2.50 7.14 22.04
N PHE A 88 1.65 6.19 21.65
CA PHE A 88 0.91 5.35 22.60
C PHE A 88 1.82 4.57 23.56
N PRO A 89 2.87 3.86 23.12
CA PRO A 89 3.78 3.17 24.04
C PRO A 89 4.50 4.12 25.01
N VAL A 90 4.82 5.33 24.56
CA VAL A 90 5.48 6.34 25.41
C VAL A 90 4.53 6.83 26.49
N TRP A 91 3.28 7.16 26.13
CA TRP A 91 2.26 7.57 27.08
C TRP A 91 1.92 6.47 28.09
N CYS A 92 1.84 5.21 27.65
CA CYS A 92 1.61 4.09 28.56
C CYS A 92 2.70 3.97 29.63
N TRP A 93 3.97 4.25 29.30
CA TRP A 93 5.04 4.22 30.27
C TRP A 93 5.01 5.36 31.28
N ILE A 94 4.36 6.46 30.99
CA ILE A 94 4.06 7.49 31.99
C ILE A 94 3.10 6.92 33.05
N ARG A 95 2.15 6.09 32.63
CA ARG A 95 1.09 5.52 33.48
C ARG A 95 1.54 4.26 34.24
N ASP A 96 2.21 3.35 33.54
CA ASP A 96 2.87 2.16 34.09
C ASP A 96 4.12 1.81 33.27
N PRO A 97 5.30 2.11 33.79
CA PRO A 97 6.56 1.85 33.08
C PRO A 97 6.90 0.36 32.93
N LYS A 98 6.14 -0.58 33.51
CA LYS A 98 6.36 -2.02 33.38
C LYS A 98 5.80 -2.61 32.10
N LEU A 99 4.91 -1.89 31.40
CA LEU A 99 4.22 -2.38 30.21
C LEU A 99 5.19 -2.72 29.07
N ARG A 100 4.90 -3.79 28.36
CA ARG A 100 5.73 -4.33 27.28
C ARG A 100 4.99 -4.28 25.95
N PHE A 101 5.72 -3.86 24.91
CA PHE A 101 5.19 -3.65 23.56
C PHE A 101 5.99 -4.42 22.52
N ILE A 102 5.29 -5.13 21.63
CA ILE A 102 5.85 -5.64 20.37
C ILE A 102 5.08 -4.96 19.24
N THR A 103 5.81 -4.26 18.36
CA THR A 103 5.24 -3.58 17.21
C THR A 103 5.79 -4.16 15.91
N ALA A 104 4.95 -4.38 14.92
CA ALA A 104 5.33 -4.92 13.62
C ALA A 104 4.73 -4.08 12.49
N SER A 105 5.45 -3.99 11.38
CA SER A 105 4.98 -3.40 10.11
C SER A 105 5.43 -4.28 8.93
N TYR A 106 5.05 -3.96 7.71
CA TYR A 106 5.48 -4.70 6.52
C TYR A 106 7.01 -4.70 6.31
N SER A 107 7.74 -3.74 6.88
CA SER A 107 9.20 -3.72 6.83
C SER A 107 9.82 -3.48 8.20
N ALA A 108 11.03 -4.02 8.40
CA ALA A 108 11.80 -3.80 9.62
C ALA A 108 12.21 -2.32 9.77
N ASP A 109 12.59 -1.67 8.67
CA ASP A 109 13.03 -0.28 8.68
C ASP A 109 11.93 0.67 9.17
N LEU A 110 10.68 0.50 8.68
CA LEU A 110 9.54 1.30 9.13
C LEU A 110 9.25 1.09 10.63
N SER A 111 9.27 -0.16 11.09
CA SER A 111 9.07 -0.47 12.50
C SER A 111 10.17 0.12 13.39
N ILE A 112 11.43 0.10 12.93
CA ILE A 112 12.57 0.70 13.62
C ILE A 112 12.47 2.22 13.62
N GLU A 113 12.01 2.84 12.53
CA GLU A 113 11.76 4.28 12.47
C GLU A 113 10.74 4.70 13.54
N HIS A 114 9.60 4.00 13.62
CA HIS A 114 8.59 4.27 14.64
C HIS A 114 9.14 4.10 16.08
N ALA A 115 9.94 3.05 16.32
CA ALA A 115 10.55 2.83 17.60
C ALA A 115 11.58 3.91 17.95
N THR A 116 12.34 4.38 16.96
CA THR A 116 13.30 5.48 17.12
C THR A 116 12.58 6.79 17.46
N LYS A 117 11.53 7.16 16.70
CA LYS A 117 10.71 8.34 17.03
C LYS A 117 10.14 8.30 18.45
N SER A 118 9.66 7.12 18.93
CA SER A 118 9.22 6.97 20.32
C SER A 118 10.34 7.23 21.32
N ARG A 119 11.53 6.71 21.04
CA ARG A 119 12.70 6.90 21.89
C ARG A 119 13.14 8.37 21.91
N ASP A 120 13.07 9.05 20.77
CA ASP A 120 13.42 10.47 20.66
C ASP A 120 12.46 11.34 21.49
N VAL A 121 11.17 10.98 21.55
CA VAL A 121 10.21 11.63 22.46
C VAL A 121 10.66 11.45 23.93
N ILE A 122 11.00 10.22 24.37
CA ILE A 122 11.43 9.94 25.73
C ILE A 122 12.74 10.66 26.06
N GLN A 123 13.62 10.81 25.08
CA GLN A 123 14.93 11.46 25.25
C GLN A 123 14.90 12.98 25.10
N SER A 124 13.78 13.55 24.67
CA SER A 124 13.63 15.01 24.56
C SER A 124 13.68 15.72 25.92
N ASP A 125 14.13 16.96 25.93
CA ASP A 125 14.13 17.78 27.15
C ASP A 125 12.72 17.97 27.66
N TRP A 126 11.74 18.20 26.75
CA TRP A 126 10.33 18.34 27.10
C TRP A 126 9.79 17.15 27.90
N PHE A 127 10.15 15.92 27.51
CA PHE A 127 9.71 14.71 28.21
C PHE A 127 10.46 14.50 29.53
N LYS A 128 11.79 14.67 29.52
CA LYS A 128 12.63 14.48 30.72
C LYS A 128 12.30 15.45 31.85
N GLU A 129 12.02 16.70 31.52
CA GLU A 129 11.62 17.72 32.53
C GLU A 129 10.32 17.35 33.24
N ARG A 130 9.42 16.61 32.59
CA ARG A 130 8.09 16.25 33.11
C ARG A 130 8.06 14.88 33.78
N TRP A 131 8.68 13.88 33.14
CA TRP A 131 8.54 12.47 33.53
C TRP A 131 9.87 11.72 33.64
N GLY A 132 11.01 12.39 33.52
CA GLY A 132 12.33 11.76 33.60
C GLY A 132 12.62 11.10 34.94
N GLU A 133 11.93 11.50 36.01
CA GLU A 133 12.03 10.84 37.33
C GLU A 133 11.17 9.57 37.42
N ILE A 134 10.15 9.40 36.58
CA ILE A 134 9.30 8.20 36.60
C ILE A 134 10.08 7.01 36.07
N PHE A 135 10.74 7.15 34.92
CA PHE A 135 11.57 6.10 34.35
C PHE A 135 12.65 6.67 33.42
N HIS A 136 13.65 5.83 33.12
CA HIS A 136 14.66 6.12 32.10
C HIS A 136 15.00 4.85 31.30
N ILE A 137 15.45 5.02 30.05
CA ILE A 137 15.90 3.92 29.21
C ILE A 137 17.24 3.43 29.71
N LYS A 138 17.42 2.10 29.89
CA LYS A 138 18.67 1.48 30.25
C LYS A 138 19.75 1.73 29.20
N LYS A 139 20.99 2.00 29.63
CA LYS A 139 22.10 2.29 28.69
C LYS A 139 22.54 1.06 27.90
N ASP A 140 22.53 -0.10 28.54
CA ASP A 140 22.94 -1.41 27.98
C ASP A 140 21.87 -2.13 27.17
N GLN A 141 20.61 -1.69 27.25
CA GLN A 141 19.43 -2.24 26.53
C GLN A 141 18.77 -1.18 25.67
N ASN A 142 19.57 -0.52 24.82
CA ASN A 142 19.12 0.63 24.01
C ASN A 142 19.45 0.46 22.52
N LEU A 143 19.01 -0.66 21.93
CA LEU A 143 19.11 -0.88 20.50
C LEU A 143 17.95 -0.18 19.77
N LYS A 144 18.13 0.20 18.49
CA LYS A 144 17.08 0.83 17.68
C LYS A 144 15.81 -0.02 17.58
N ALA A 145 15.98 -1.33 17.42
CA ALA A 145 14.85 -2.27 17.29
C ALA A 145 14.32 -2.78 18.64
N ARG A 146 15.07 -2.61 19.74
CA ARG A 146 14.67 -3.06 21.07
C ARG A 146 15.32 -2.20 22.14
N TYR A 147 14.51 -1.66 23.03
CA TYR A 147 15.00 -0.99 24.24
C TYR A 147 14.11 -1.27 25.45
N GLU A 148 14.71 -1.14 26.61
CA GLU A 148 14.06 -1.37 27.91
C GLU A 148 14.28 -0.19 28.84
N ASN A 149 13.30 0.03 29.70
CA ASN A 149 13.43 0.99 30.80
C ASN A 149 13.88 0.30 32.12
N ASN A 150 14.18 1.09 33.13
CA ASN A 150 14.63 0.61 34.46
C ASN A 150 13.55 -0.17 35.24
N TYR A 151 12.31 -0.21 34.79
CA TYR A 151 11.20 -1.00 35.36
C TYR A 151 10.90 -2.28 34.54
N MET A 152 11.79 -2.70 33.64
CA MET A 152 11.64 -3.87 32.80
C MET A 152 10.52 -3.73 31.72
N GLY A 153 9.97 -2.55 31.58
CA GLY A 153 9.14 -2.24 30.40
C GLY A 153 9.99 -2.34 29.15
N MET A 154 9.43 -2.93 28.10
CA MET A 154 10.16 -3.25 26.88
C MET A 154 9.38 -2.75 25.65
N ARG A 155 10.10 -2.17 24.71
CA ARG A 155 9.61 -1.98 23.36
C ARG A 155 10.47 -2.76 22.38
N ARG A 156 9.83 -3.58 21.55
CA ARG A 156 10.46 -4.30 20.44
C ARG A 156 9.76 -3.97 19.13
N ALA A 157 10.53 -3.56 18.12
CA ALA A 157 10.12 -3.40 16.75
C ALA A 157 10.56 -4.61 15.92
N THR A 158 9.69 -5.09 15.02
CA THR A 158 9.95 -6.20 14.09
C THR A 158 9.21 -5.96 12.77
N SER A 159 9.44 -6.82 11.79
CA SER A 159 8.63 -6.87 10.56
C SER A 159 7.66 -8.05 10.60
N VAL A 160 6.64 -8.00 9.76
CA VAL A 160 5.89 -9.19 9.36
C VAL A 160 6.88 -10.22 8.80
N GLY A 161 6.74 -11.49 9.16
CA GLY A 161 7.73 -12.53 8.87
C GLY A 161 8.96 -12.55 9.79
N GLY A 162 9.16 -11.51 10.62
CA GLY A 162 10.28 -11.44 11.56
C GLY A 162 10.15 -12.39 12.73
N THR A 163 11.30 -12.78 13.32
CA THR A 163 11.36 -13.67 14.49
C THR A 163 11.12 -12.91 15.79
N ILE A 164 10.13 -13.35 16.56
CA ILE A 164 9.78 -12.83 17.89
C ILE A 164 9.68 -13.96 18.95
N THR A 165 10.34 -15.08 18.69
CA THR A 165 10.34 -16.23 19.61
C THR A 165 10.93 -15.89 20.96
N GLY A 166 10.38 -16.49 22.03
CA GLY A 166 10.86 -16.30 23.41
C GLY A 166 10.52 -14.96 24.05
N GLN A 167 9.76 -14.08 23.39
CA GLN A 167 9.36 -12.79 23.94
C GLN A 167 7.84 -12.64 23.94
N GLY A 168 7.32 -12.05 25.01
CA GLY A 168 5.91 -11.71 25.15
C GLY A 168 5.75 -10.22 25.50
N ALA A 169 4.53 -9.71 25.28
CA ALA A 169 4.17 -8.33 25.58
C ALA A 169 2.72 -8.23 26.07
N ASP A 170 2.38 -7.08 26.63
CA ASP A 170 1.03 -6.74 27.07
C ASP A 170 0.23 -6.14 25.90
N PHE A 171 0.92 -5.43 25.02
CA PHE A 171 0.40 -4.88 23.77
C PHE A 171 1.14 -5.46 22.56
N LEU A 172 0.39 -6.04 21.64
CA LEU A 172 0.86 -6.48 20.33
C LEU A 172 0.24 -5.59 19.26
N ILE A 173 1.05 -4.82 18.53
CA ILE A 173 0.56 -3.84 17.56
C ILE A 173 1.10 -4.18 16.18
N ILE A 174 0.22 -4.29 15.19
CA ILE A 174 0.57 -4.40 13.76
C ILE A 174 0.10 -3.14 13.05
N ASP A 175 1.03 -2.47 12.38
CA ASP A 175 0.79 -1.26 11.61
C ASP A 175 1.13 -1.51 10.13
N ASP A 176 0.14 -1.44 9.25
CA ASP A 176 0.24 -1.72 7.82
C ASP A 176 1.07 -3.00 7.53
N PRO A 177 0.49 -4.22 7.71
CA PRO A 177 1.23 -5.49 7.64
C PRO A 177 1.75 -5.86 6.25
N VAL A 178 1.17 -5.28 5.18
CA VAL A 178 1.57 -5.42 3.78
C VAL A 178 1.64 -4.04 3.15
N SER A 179 2.67 -3.78 2.35
CA SER A 179 2.78 -2.50 1.65
C SER A 179 1.74 -2.38 0.53
N PRO A 180 1.21 -1.19 0.22
CA PRO A 180 0.31 -1.01 -0.92
C PRO A 180 0.89 -1.50 -2.25
N LYS A 181 2.21 -1.42 -2.41
CA LYS A 181 2.93 -1.93 -3.59
C LYS A 181 2.77 -3.45 -3.78
N ASN A 182 2.62 -4.18 -2.68
CA ASN A 182 2.51 -5.64 -2.68
C ASN A 182 1.05 -6.11 -2.41
N ALA A 183 0.10 -5.16 -2.41
CA ALA A 183 -1.31 -5.43 -2.09
C ALA A 183 -1.93 -6.56 -2.93
N ALA A 184 -1.58 -6.60 -4.22
CA ALA A 184 -2.10 -7.58 -5.16
C ALA A 184 -1.44 -8.97 -5.02
N SER A 185 -0.25 -9.05 -4.41
CA SER A 185 0.46 -10.32 -4.23
C SER A 185 -0.28 -11.21 -3.22
N GLU A 186 -0.82 -12.33 -3.68
CA GLU A 186 -1.45 -13.34 -2.84
C GLU A 186 -0.45 -13.90 -1.82
N VAL A 187 0.77 -14.18 -2.26
CA VAL A 187 1.85 -14.72 -1.42
C VAL A 187 2.17 -13.77 -0.25
N GLU A 188 2.27 -12.48 -0.51
CA GLU A 188 2.56 -11.51 0.56
C GLU A 188 1.42 -11.39 1.56
N ARG A 189 0.17 -11.44 1.09
CA ARG A 189 -1.02 -11.42 1.98
C ARG A 189 -1.12 -12.69 2.81
N GLU A 190 -0.94 -13.86 2.18
CA GLU A 190 -0.95 -15.15 2.88
C GLU A 190 0.18 -15.24 3.91
N ASN A 191 1.39 -14.82 3.57
CA ASN A 191 2.52 -14.75 4.50
C ASN A 191 2.19 -13.87 5.72
N ALA A 192 1.55 -12.73 5.53
CA ALA A 192 1.15 -11.85 6.62
C ALA A 192 0.08 -12.52 7.53
N ASN A 193 -0.93 -13.14 6.93
CA ASN A 193 -1.99 -13.84 7.64
C ASN A 193 -1.46 -15.06 8.40
N GLU A 194 -0.57 -15.84 7.78
CA GLU A 194 0.06 -17.00 8.40
C GLU A 194 0.98 -16.59 9.55
N TRP A 195 1.85 -15.59 9.34
CA TRP A 195 2.73 -15.08 10.39
C TRP A 195 1.94 -14.55 11.60
N TYR A 196 0.83 -13.83 11.34
CA TYR A 196 -0.07 -13.43 12.42
C TYR A 196 -0.56 -14.62 13.23
N ARG A 197 -1.07 -15.65 12.55
CA ARG A 197 -1.67 -16.84 13.19
C ARG A 197 -0.65 -17.69 13.92
N THR A 198 0.50 -17.96 13.31
CA THR A 198 1.49 -18.93 13.81
C THR A 198 2.49 -18.33 14.78
N THR A 199 2.85 -17.07 14.58
CA THR A 199 3.95 -16.43 15.32
C THR A 199 3.44 -15.33 16.27
N PHE A 200 2.71 -14.35 15.76
CA PHE A 200 2.35 -13.14 16.50
C PHE A 200 1.23 -13.37 17.52
N TYR A 201 0.21 -14.13 17.15
CA TYR A 201 -0.98 -14.34 17.96
C TYR A 201 -0.68 -14.85 19.38
N SER A 202 0.32 -15.70 19.53
CA SER A 202 0.69 -16.35 20.81
C SER A 202 1.61 -15.50 21.71
N ARG A 203 1.94 -14.27 21.35
CA ARG A 203 2.95 -13.44 22.06
C ARG A 203 2.41 -12.60 23.22
N LEU A 204 1.12 -12.66 23.56
CA LEU A 204 0.64 -11.99 24.76
C LEU A 204 1.19 -12.65 26.03
N ASN A 205 1.74 -11.82 26.96
CA ASN A 205 2.17 -12.28 28.28
C ASN A 205 0.99 -12.89 29.06
N ASN A 206 -0.14 -12.20 29.01
CA ASN A 206 -1.40 -12.69 29.60
C ASN A 206 -2.50 -12.59 28.54
N PRO A 207 -3.00 -13.72 28.00
CA PRO A 207 -4.07 -13.73 27.01
C PRO A 207 -5.41 -13.17 27.51
N LEU A 208 -5.64 -13.11 28.82
CA LEU A 208 -6.88 -12.59 29.40
C LEU A 208 -6.90 -11.07 29.46
N THR A 209 -5.77 -10.43 29.72
CA THR A 209 -5.67 -8.97 29.88
C THR A 209 -4.99 -8.28 28.72
N GLY A 210 -3.94 -8.87 28.12
CA GLY A 210 -3.22 -8.29 27.00
C GLY A 210 -4.08 -8.14 25.75
N VAL A 211 -3.73 -7.21 24.86
CA VAL A 211 -4.51 -6.87 23.66
C VAL A 211 -3.68 -6.87 22.39
N ARG A 212 -4.28 -7.32 21.29
CA ARG A 212 -3.77 -7.19 19.92
C ARG A 212 -4.48 -6.04 19.24
N ILE A 213 -3.71 -5.16 18.61
CA ILE A 213 -4.20 -3.99 17.88
C ILE A 213 -3.64 -4.08 16.46
N ILE A 214 -4.51 -4.21 15.48
CA ILE A 214 -4.16 -4.17 14.07
C ILE A 214 -4.68 -2.84 13.53
N ILE A 215 -3.79 -1.99 13.04
CA ILE A 215 -4.14 -0.73 12.41
C ILE A 215 -3.57 -0.67 11.01
N MET A 216 -4.43 -0.43 10.02
CA MET A 216 -4.02 -0.40 8.63
C MET A 216 -5.05 0.31 7.76
N GLN A 217 -4.60 0.81 6.61
CA GLN A 217 -5.50 1.03 5.48
C GLN A 217 -5.85 -0.30 4.85
N ARG A 218 -7.05 -0.44 4.29
CA ARG A 218 -7.42 -1.62 3.52
C ARG A 218 -6.77 -1.57 2.14
N ILE A 219 -6.25 -2.69 1.69
CA ILE A 219 -5.56 -2.80 0.40
C ILE A 219 -6.09 -3.93 -0.48
N HIS A 220 -6.74 -4.92 0.13
CA HIS A 220 -7.31 -6.07 -0.55
C HIS A 220 -8.42 -6.68 0.33
N GLU A 221 -9.40 -7.38 -0.29
CA GLU A 221 -10.47 -8.06 0.47
C GLU A 221 -9.92 -9.10 1.46
N ASN A 222 -8.87 -9.83 1.05
CA ASN A 222 -8.17 -10.86 1.84
C ASN A 222 -6.90 -10.35 2.53
N ASP A 223 -6.77 -9.03 2.77
CA ASP A 223 -5.71 -8.50 3.64
C ASP A 223 -5.91 -8.96 5.10
N LEU A 224 -4.94 -8.70 5.97
CA LEU A 224 -5.03 -9.16 7.37
C LEU A 224 -6.32 -8.68 8.05
N SER A 225 -6.77 -7.46 7.80
CA SER A 225 -8.05 -6.99 8.33
C SER A 225 -9.23 -7.80 7.79
N GLY A 226 -9.28 -8.04 6.46
CA GLY A 226 -10.31 -8.88 5.84
C GLY A 226 -10.32 -10.31 6.39
N TYR A 227 -9.14 -10.90 6.57
CA TYR A 227 -8.97 -12.21 7.21
C TYR A 227 -9.53 -12.25 8.63
N LEU A 228 -9.30 -11.21 9.43
CA LEU A 228 -9.72 -11.16 10.83
C LEU A 228 -11.19 -10.82 11.04
N VAL A 229 -11.76 -9.93 10.21
CA VAL A 229 -13.17 -9.46 10.36
C VAL A 229 -14.13 -10.07 9.35
N GLY A 230 -13.64 -10.68 8.28
CA GLY A 230 -14.43 -11.23 7.17
C GLY A 230 -15.04 -12.61 7.41
N GLY A 231 -14.88 -13.20 8.60
CA GLY A 231 -15.63 -14.39 8.99
C GLY A 231 -15.00 -15.75 8.74
N LEU A 232 -13.79 -15.85 8.25
CA LEU A 232 -13.04 -17.14 8.19
C LEU A 232 -12.72 -17.67 9.59
N ASN A 233 -12.79 -16.83 10.62
CA ASN A 233 -12.55 -17.16 12.02
C ASN A 233 -13.75 -16.77 12.88
N THR A 234 -14.84 -17.51 12.81
CA THR A 234 -16.12 -17.24 13.51
C THR A 234 -16.02 -17.20 15.03
N ARG A 235 -14.94 -17.73 15.64
CA ARG A 235 -14.72 -17.74 17.09
C ARG A 235 -13.98 -16.50 17.61
N LEU A 236 -13.13 -15.86 16.79
CA LEU A 236 -12.38 -14.68 17.18
C LEU A 236 -13.19 -13.42 16.84
N LYS A 237 -13.72 -12.77 17.87
CA LYS A 237 -14.49 -11.52 17.69
C LYS A 237 -13.56 -10.34 17.95
N TYR A 238 -13.39 -9.48 16.94
CA TYR A 238 -12.64 -8.23 17.02
C TYR A 238 -13.58 -7.03 17.23
N ARG A 239 -13.13 -6.01 17.97
CA ARG A 239 -13.71 -4.67 17.91
C ARG A 239 -13.21 -4.04 16.61
N HIS A 240 -14.09 -3.92 15.62
CA HIS A 240 -13.75 -3.33 14.33
C HIS A 240 -14.10 -1.85 14.33
N ILE A 241 -13.10 -1.01 14.05
CA ILE A 241 -13.21 0.43 13.83
C ILE A 241 -12.88 0.66 12.36
N CYS A 242 -13.82 1.22 11.60
CA CYS A 242 -13.65 1.50 10.18
C CYS A 242 -14.07 2.95 9.91
N ILE A 243 -13.12 3.75 9.44
CA ILE A 243 -13.28 5.19 9.21
C ILE A 243 -12.88 5.48 7.75
N PRO A 244 -13.80 5.34 6.79
CA PRO A 244 -13.57 5.73 5.39
C PRO A 244 -13.33 7.23 5.24
N ALA A 245 -12.69 7.65 4.12
CA ALA A 245 -12.48 9.06 3.82
C ALA A 245 -13.78 9.83 3.51
N GLU A 246 -14.79 9.12 3.03
CA GLU A 246 -16.13 9.64 2.79
C GLU A 246 -17.17 8.79 3.53
N VAL A 247 -18.31 9.40 3.87
CA VAL A 247 -19.42 8.70 4.52
C VAL A 247 -19.85 7.48 3.69
N SER A 248 -20.01 6.34 4.36
CA SER A 248 -20.43 5.09 3.74
C SER A 248 -21.12 4.17 4.73
N HIS A 249 -21.74 3.09 4.23
CA HIS A 249 -22.34 2.06 5.07
C HIS A 249 -21.31 1.24 5.87
N ASP A 250 -20.03 1.31 5.50
CA ASP A 250 -18.93 0.56 6.13
C ASP A 250 -18.37 1.22 7.39
N ILE A 251 -18.85 2.42 7.75
CA ILE A 251 -18.43 3.11 8.98
C ILE A 251 -18.75 2.23 10.20
N LYS A 252 -17.73 1.98 11.03
CA LYS A 252 -17.86 1.18 12.25
C LYS A 252 -17.10 1.80 13.41
N PRO A 253 -17.72 1.93 14.59
CA PRO A 253 -19.15 1.76 14.83
C PRO A 253 -19.97 2.82 14.09
N LYS A 254 -21.24 2.52 13.83
CA LYS A 254 -22.14 3.41 13.05
C LYS A 254 -22.30 4.80 13.67
N SER A 255 -22.15 4.92 14.98
CA SER A 255 -22.16 6.20 15.70
C SER A 255 -21.11 7.22 15.23
N LEU A 256 -20.05 6.77 14.57
CA LEU A 256 -19.01 7.67 14.03
C LEU A 256 -19.48 8.48 12.83
N GLU A 257 -20.57 8.07 12.17
CA GLU A 257 -21.11 8.80 11.01
C GLU A 257 -21.50 10.24 11.35
N SER A 258 -21.96 10.49 12.57
CA SER A 258 -22.31 11.83 13.04
C SER A 258 -21.17 12.82 13.15
N TYR A 259 -19.91 12.35 13.07
CA TYR A 259 -18.72 13.21 13.11
C TYR A 259 -18.24 13.65 11.72
N TYR A 260 -18.79 13.06 10.66
CA TYR A 260 -18.46 13.48 9.30
C TYR A 260 -19.04 14.87 9.02
N THR A 261 -18.41 15.60 8.13
CA THR A 261 -18.89 16.92 7.71
C THR A 261 -20.23 16.80 6.97
N GLU A 262 -20.96 17.90 6.79
CA GLU A 262 -22.24 17.93 6.06
C GLU A 262 -22.09 17.39 4.62
N ASP A 263 -20.93 17.64 3.99
CA ASP A 263 -20.58 17.13 2.67
C ASP A 263 -19.99 15.69 2.69
N GLY A 264 -20.06 15.00 3.84
CA GLY A 264 -19.73 13.60 3.99
C GLY A 264 -18.24 13.28 4.06
N LEU A 265 -17.37 14.24 4.40
CA LEU A 265 -15.93 14.03 4.52
C LEU A 265 -15.53 13.77 5.97
N PHE A 266 -14.58 12.83 6.19
CA PHE A 266 -14.11 12.58 7.55
C PHE A 266 -13.10 13.63 8.05
N TRP A 267 -12.33 14.25 7.16
CA TRP A 267 -11.33 15.26 7.47
C TRP A 267 -11.14 16.24 6.31
N LYS A 268 -11.97 17.27 6.25
CA LYS A 268 -12.06 18.22 5.13
C LYS A 268 -10.75 18.95 4.85
N ASP A 269 -10.01 19.35 5.89
CA ASP A 269 -8.76 20.11 5.73
C ASP A 269 -7.66 19.30 5.03
N ARG A 270 -7.73 17.98 5.10
CA ARG A 270 -6.71 17.08 4.53
C ARG A 270 -7.21 16.27 3.33
N PHE A 271 -8.48 16.00 3.28
CA PHE A 271 -9.15 15.20 2.26
C PHE A 271 -10.35 15.97 1.71
N SER A 272 -10.07 17.15 1.07
CA SER A 272 -11.12 17.89 0.37
C SER A 272 -11.64 17.07 -0.83
N ARG A 273 -12.76 17.48 -1.41
CA ARG A 273 -13.33 16.83 -2.60
C ARG A 273 -12.33 16.78 -3.76
N GLU A 274 -11.60 17.88 -3.99
CA GLU A 274 -10.59 17.97 -5.04
C GLU A 274 -9.45 17.00 -4.78
N ILE A 275 -8.89 16.97 -3.57
CA ILE A 275 -7.81 16.05 -3.19
C ILE A 275 -8.27 14.59 -3.31
N LEU A 276 -9.50 14.27 -2.91
CA LEU A 276 -10.04 12.93 -3.05
C LEU A 276 -10.23 12.54 -4.52
N GLN A 277 -10.63 13.49 -5.38
CA GLN A 277 -10.71 13.26 -6.81
C GLN A 277 -9.34 13.01 -7.43
N ASP A 278 -8.31 13.80 -7.05
CA ASP A 278 -6.92 13.56 -7.49
C ASP A 278 -6.42 12.18 -7.07
N TYR A 279 -6.71 11.75 -5.83
CA TYR A 279 -6.38 10.39 -5.38
C TYR A 279 -7.14 9.31 -6.17
N LYS A 280 -8.39 9.54 -6.51
CA LYS A 280 -9.19 8.60 -7.31
C LYS A 280 -8.61 8.43 -8.72
N GLU A 281 -8.17 9.54 -9.33
CA GLU A 281 -7.51 9.51 -10.64
C GLU A 281 -6.12 8.84 -10.58
N ALA A 282 -5.38 9.05 -9.48
CA ALA A 282 -4.04 8.47 -9.31
C ALA A 282 -4.06 6.99 -8.96
N LEU A 283 -4.98 6.55 -8.09
CA LEU A 283 -5.07 5.18 -7.57
C LEU A 283 -5.99 4.27 -8.39
N GLY A 284 -6.86 4.86 -9.23
CA GLY A 284 -7.99 4.18 -9.85
C GLY A 284 -9.06 3.78 -8.83
N SER A 285 -10.21 3.34 -9.31
CA SER A 285 -11.36 2.98 -8.44
C SER A 285 -11.02 1.89 -7.44
N TYR A 286 -10.20 0.90 -7.83
CA TYR A 286 -9.81 -0.19 -6.93
C TYR A 286 -8.96 0.30 -5.75
N GLY A 287 -7.89 1.05 -6.05
CA GLY A 287 -7.01 1.59 -5.02
C GLY A 287 -7.74 2.58 -4.10
N TYR A 288 -8.61 3.42 -4.68
CA TYR A 288 -9.44 4.36 -3.92
C TYR A 288 -10.42 3.63 -2.98
N ALA A 289 -11.16 2.63 -3.50
CA ALA A 289 -12.09 1.84 -2.70
C ALA A 289 -11.39 1.16 -1.49
N GLY A 290 -10.20 0.61 -1.69
CA GLY A 290 -9.41 0.01 -0.61
C GLY A 290 -8.86 1.07 0.34
N GLN A 291 -7.92 1.89 -0.14
CA GLN A 291 -7.06 2.71 0.72
C GLN A 291 -7.76 3.92 1.34
N LEU A 292 -8.77 4.48 0.66
CA LEU A 292 -9.52 5.64 1.15
C LEU A 292 -10.89 5.25 1.69
N MET A 293 -11.65 4.41 0.96
CA MET A 293 -12.99 4.01 1.40
C MET A 293 -12.98 2.82 2.37
N GLN A 294 -11.84 2.19 2.60
CA GLN A 294 -11.67 1.01 3.48
C GLN A 294 -12.52 -0.21 3.06
N THR A 295 -12.98 -0.25 1.81
CA THR A 295 -13.85 -1.26 1.24
C THR A 295 -13.24 -1.80 -0.05
N PRO A 296 -12.17 -2.61 0.02
CA PRO A 296 -11.61 -3.20 -1.17
C PRO A 296 -12.63 -4.10 -1.87
N THR A 297 -12.78 -3.91 -3.18
CA THR A 297 -13.70 -4.70 -4.00
C THR A 297 -13.06 -6.03 -4.40
N PRO A 298 -13.83 -7.13 -4.52
CA PRO A 298 -13.31 -8.39 -5.03
C PRO A 298 -12.73 -8.26 -6.44
N LEU A 299 -11.55 -8.85 -6.65
CA LEU A 299 -10.89 -8.89 -7.96
C LEU A 299 -11.69 -9.66 -9.02
N ASN A 300 -12.63 -10.52 -8.60
CA ASN A 300 -13.46 -11.33 -9.49
C ASN A 300 -14.49 -10.53 -10.30
N SER A 301 -14.62 -9.23 -10.08
CA SER A 301 -15.55 -8.36 -10.82
C SER A 301 -14.98 -7.78 -12.13
N GLY A 302 -13.90 -8.37 -12.69
CA GLY A 302 -13.21 -7.86 -13.87
C GLY A 302 -12.29 -6.70 -13.55
N MET A 303 -10.97 -6.93 -13.61
CA MET A 303 -9.97 -5.90 -13.32
C MET A 303 -9.92 -4.82 -14.37
N ILE A 304 -10.31 -5.15 -15.60
CA ILE A 304 -10.39 -4.25 -16.75
C ILE A 304 -11.83 -4.27 -17.23
N ARG A 305 -12.46 -3.09 -17.31
CA ARG A 305 -13.83 -2.96 -17.81
C ARG A 305 -13.82 -2.64 -19.31
N ALA A 306 -14.74 -3.23 -20.05
CA ALA A 306 -14.85 -2.97 -21.49
C ALA A 306 -15.02 -1.46 -21.80
N GLU A 307 -15.74 -0.74 -20.96
CA GLU A 307 -16.00 0.71 -21.10
C GLU A 307 -14.75 1.59 -20.99
N TRP A 308 -13.66 1.06 -20.42
CA TRP A 308 -12.37 1.76 -20.34
C TRP A 308 -11.57 1.67 -21.64
N LEU A 309 -11.85 0.65 -22.48
CA LEU A 309 -11.15 0.35 -23.72
C LEU A 309 -11.89 0.98 -24.91
N LYS A 310 -11.76 2.30 -25.04
CA LYS A 310 -12.42 3.05 -26.12
C LYS A 310 -11.77 2.75 -27.45
N ILE A 311 -12.59 2.51 -28.48
CA ILE A 311 -12.14 2.32 -29.86
C ILE A 311 -12.23 3.66 -30.58
N ASP A 312 -11.10 4.12 -31.09
CA ASP A 312 -10.96 5.37 -31.82
C ASP A 312 -10.47 5.10 -33.27
N ASP A 313 -10.75 6.01 -34.19
CA ASP A 313 -10.11 5.99 -35.48
C ASP A 313 -8.63 6.32 -35.34
N TYR A 314 -7.79 5.66 -36.15
CA TYR A 314 -6.34 5.92 -36.12
C TYR A 314 -6.08 7.39 -36.50
N LYS A 315 -5.61 8.15 -35.53
CA LYS A 315 -5.10 9.50 -35.80
C LYS A 315 -3.59 9.36 -36.00
N LYS A 316 -3.16 9.43 -37.25
CA LYS A 316 -1.76 9.60 -37.59
C LYS A 316 -1.32 10.98 -37.05
N HIS A 317 -0.86 10.99 -35.83
CA HIS A 317 -0.17 12.15 -35.30
C HIS A 317 1.11 12.34 -36.13
N ASP A 318 1.47 13.52 -36.45
CA ASP A 318 2.57 14.00 -37.31
C ASP A 318 3.71 12.97 -37.57
N GLU A 319 4.61 13.27 -38.51
CA GLU A 319 5.77 12.40 -38.87
C GLU A 319 6.71 12.05 -37.70
N LYS A 320 6.51 12.66 -36.53
CA LYS A 320 7.30 12.42 -35.31
C LYS A 320 6.70 11.32 -34.40
N THR A 321 5.52 10.80 -34.71
CA THR A 321 4.89 9.74 -33.89
C THR A 321 5.58 8.41 -34.13
N VAL A 322 6.24 7.88 -33.10
CA VAL A 322 6.99 6.62 -33.14
C VAL A 322 6.08 5.48 -32.69
N VAL A 323 5.95 4.44 -33.51
CA VAL A 323 5.30 3.19 -33.14
C VAL A 323 6.32 2.29 -32.45
N ASN A 324 6.01 1.82 -31.26
CA ASN A 324 6.77 0.83 -30.54
C ASN A 324 6.03 -0.51 -30.49
N PHE A 325 6.76 -1.58 -30.26
CA PHE A 325 6.22 -2.94 -30.34
C PHE A 325 6.59 -3.73 -29.09
N ILE A 326 5.63 -4.52 -28.61
CA ILE A 326 5.80 -5.49 -27.52
C ILE A 326 5.57 -6.90 -28.08
N ILE A 327 6.41 -7.85 -27.67
CA ILE A 327 6.28 -9.25 -28.03
C ILE A 327 6.39 -10.09 -26.76
N ASP A 328 5.35 -10.86 -26.47
CA ASP A 328 5.36 -11.94 -25.47
C ASP A 328 5.40 -13.28 -26.22
N PRO A 329 6.58 -13.92 -26.28
CA PRO A 329 6.76 -15.08 -27.13
C PRO A 329 6.43 -16.39 -26.45
N ALA A 330 5.71 -17.28 -27.15
CA ALA A 330 5.58 -18.71 -26.85
C ALA A 330 6.27 -19.56 -27.92
N TYR A 331 6.71 -20.77 -27.56
CA TYR A 331 7.53 -21.60 -28.46
C TYR A 331 6.77 -22.65 -29.26
N THR A 332 5.47 -22.71 -29.21
CA THR A 332 4.74 -23.82 -29.81
C THR A 332 3.72 -23.38 -30.82
N ALA A 333 3.68 -24.05 -31.97
CA ALA A 333 2.61 -23.90 -32.96
C ALA A 333 1.30 -24.61 -32.55
N ASN A 334 1.26 -25.29 -31.42
CA ASN A 334 0.10 -26.05 -30.98
C ASN A 334 -0.93 -25.14 -30.34
N GLN A 335 -2.12 -25.03 -30.91
CA GLN A 335 -3.25 -24.22 -30.40
C GLN A 335 -3.77 -24.62 -29.01
N LYS A 336 -3.31 -25.75 -28.44
CA LYS A 336 -3.61 -26.11 -27.06
C LYS A 336 -2.71 -25.41 -26.03
N ASN A 337 -1.60 -24.83 -26.47
CA ASN A 337 -0.64 -24.08 -25.66
C ASN A 337 -0.87 -22.58 -25.81
N ASP A 338 -0.12 -21.78 -25.04
CA ASP A 338 -0.21 -20.34 -25.10
C ASP A 338 0.29 -19.80 -26.45
N PRO A 339 -0.39 -18.82 -27.06
CA PRO A 339 0.06 -18.14 -28.27
C PRO A 339 1.21 -17.18 -27.98
N SER A 340 1.93 -16.77 -29.03
CA SER A 340 2.75 -15.55 -28.95
C SER A 340 1.88 -14.34 -29.16
N ALA A 341 1.90 -13.37 -28.25
CA ALA A 341 1.18 -12.11 -28.41
C ALA A 341 2.11 -11.00 -28.93
N LEU A 342 1.61 -10.22 -29.87
CA LEU A 342 2.29 -9.08 -30.48
C LEU A 342 1.42 -7.84 -30.37
N LEU A 343 1.96 -6.74 -29.82
CA LEU A 343 1.24 -5.47 -29.65
C LEU A 343 2.04 -4.31 -30.25
N ALA A 344 1.38 -3.45 -31.03
CA ALA A 344 1.91 -2.21 -31.56
C ALA A 344 1.21 -1.01 -30.92
N TYR A 345 1.96 -0.01 -30.47
CA TYR A 345 1.42 1.16 -29.80
C TYR A 345 2.20 2.43 -30.07
N THR A 346 1.51 3.56 -29.91
CA THR A 346 2.14 4.87 -29.79
C THR A 346 1.93 5.43 -28.40
N TYR A 347 2.86 6.28 -27.95
CA TYR A 347 2.72 7.01 -26.69
C TYR A 347 3.07 8.48 -26.91
N ARG A 348 2.13 9.36 -26.56
CA ARG A 348 2.30 10.81 -26.63
C ARG A 348 1.41 11.51 -25.61
N GLU A 349 1.94 12.55 -24.98
CA GLU A 349 1.18 13.41 -24.05
C GLU A 349 0.42 12.63 -22.97
N ASN A 350 1.09 11.61 -22.41
CA ASN A 350 0.54 10.71 -21.38
C ASN A 350 -0.67 9.88 -21.84
N LYS A 351 -0.78 9.64 -23.16
CA LYS A 351 -1.82 8.80 -23.77
C LYS A 351 -1.19 7.70 -24.61
N TRP A 352 -1.80 6.53 -24.54
CA TRP A 352 -1.44 5.35 -25.33
C TRP A 352 -2.52 5.11 -26.38
N GLN A 353 -2.10 4.87 -27.61
CA GLN A 353 -2.98 4.37 -28.64
C GLN A 353 -2.46 3.01 -29.10
N ILE A 354 -3.23 1.95 -28.85
CA ILE A 354 -2.91 0.59 -29.28
C ILE A 354 -3.33 0.47 -30.73
N ILE A 355 -2.37 0.25 -31.62
CA ILE A 355 -2.61 0.19 -33.07
C ILE A 355 -3.08 -1.19 -33.49
N SER A 356 -2.46 -2.22 -32.91
CA SER A 356 -2.79 -3.62 -33.16
C SER A 356 -2.34 -4.49 -32.01
N CYS A 357 -3.12 -5.52 -31.70
CA CYS A 357 -2.71 -6.58 -30.78
C CYS A 357 -3.24 -7.91 -31.29
N ILE A 358 -2.35 -8.88 -31.53
CA ILE A 358 -2.72 -10.18 -32.12
C ILE A 358 -2.06 -11.32 -31.37
N ASN A 359 -2.75 -12.46 -31.35
CA ASN A 359 -2.20 -13.76 -30.96
C ASN A 359 -1.80 -14.56 -32.21
N VAL A 360 -0.64 -15.18 -32.17
CA VAL A 360 -0.16 -16.06 -33.25
C VAL A 360 0.36 -17.40 -32.71
N TYR A 361 -0.02 -18.47 -33.36
CA TYR A 361 0.42 -19.83 -33.06
C TYR A 361 1.48 -20.23 -34.09
N LYS A 362 2.75 -19.89 -33.82
CA LYS A 362 3.88 -20.15 -34.72
C LYS A 362 5.02 -20.78 -33.93
N ASP A 363 5.71 -21.71 -34.57
CA ASP A 363 6.98 -22.21 -34.05
C ASP A 363 8.08 -21.13 -34.15
N PHE A 364 9.22 -21.39 -33.55
CA PHE A 364 10.29 -20.40 -33.47
C PHE A 364 10.76 -19.89 -34.85
N PRO A 365 11.05 -20.78 -35.87
CA PRO A 365 11.47 -20.31 -37.20
C PRO A 365 10.43 -19.47 -37.91
N ASP A 366 9.18 -19.82 -37.78
CA ASP A 366 8.06 -19.10 -38.42
C ASP A 366 7.78 -17.77 -37.71
N LEU A 367 7.91 -17.74 -36.39
CA LEU A 367 7.77 -16.52 -35.60
C LEU A 367 8.86 -15.50 -35.96
N ILE A 368 10.13 -15.95 -36.09
CA ILE A 368 11.25 -15.08 -36.50
C ILE A 368 11.01 -14.49 -37.90
N ARG A 369 10.43 -15.23 -38.81
CA ARG A 369 10.08 -14.74 -40.17
C ARG A 369 8.88 -13.79 -40.15
N PHE A 370 7.94 -14.04 -39.27
CA PHE A 370 6.68 -13.29 -39.18
C PHE A 370 6.85 -11.89 -38.53
N ILE A 371 7.63 -11.81 -37.43
CA ILE A 371 7.79 -10.56 -36.66
C ILE A 371 8.23 -9.39 -37.54
N PRO A 372 9.27 -9.47 -38.39
CA PRO A 372 9.69 -8.36 -39.24
C PRO A 372 8.60 -7.88 -40.18
N GLN A 373 7.84 -8.78 -40.78
CA GLN A 373 6.74 -8.44 -41.68
C GLN A 373 5.62 -7.72 -40.91
N TRP A 374 5.22 -8.25 -39.75
CA TRP A 374 4.16 -7.69 -38.95
C TRP A 374 4.51 -6.28 -38.41
N VAL A 375 5.73 -6.05 -37.93
CA VAL A 375 6.13 -4.71 -37.43
C VAL A 375 6.18 -3.69 -38.58
N GLN A 376 6.61 -4.07 -39.77
CA GLN A 376 6.59 -3.20 -40.95
C GLN A 376 5.16 -2.82 -41.34
N MET A 377 4.23 -3.77 -41.36
CA MET A 377 2.82 -3.54 -41.64
C MET A 377 2.16 -2.58 -40.64
N ASN A 378 2.65 -2.54 -39.39
CA ASN A 378 2.15 -1.69 -38.33
C ASN A 378 2.95 -0.40 -38.11
N GLY A 379 3.72 0.04 -39.11
CA GLY A 379 4.33 1.36 -39.13
C GLY A 379 5.71 1.44 -38.44
N TYR A 380 6.51 0.38 -38.51
CA TYR A 380 7.90 0.40 -38.02
C TYR A 380 8.74 1.44 -38.77
N THR A 381 9.53 2.20 -38.05
CA THR A 381 10.52 3.15 -38.54
C THR A 381 11.87 2.94 -37.82
N ASN A 382 12.95 3.58 -38.30
CA ASN A 382 14.25 3.50 -37.64
C ASN A 382 14.25 4.05 -36.19
N SER A 383 13.26 4.86 -35.81
CA SER A 383 13.07 5.34 -34.44
C SER A 383 12.29 4.35 -33.56
N SER A 384 11.65 3.37 -34.16
CA SER A 384 10.84 2.35 -33.46
C SER A 384 11.72 1.40 -32.64
N ARG A 385 11.14 0.83 -31.61
CA ARG A 385 11.76 -0.20 -30.76
C ARG A 385 10.84 -1.40 -30.64
N VAL A 386 11.42 -2.59 -30.69
CA VAL A 386 10.74 -3.87 -30.50
C VAL A 386 11.22 -4.45 -29.17
N PHE A 387 10.32 -4.51 -28.19
CA PHE A 387 10.61 -5.04 -26.87
C PHE A 387 10.09 -6.46 -26.74
N VAL A 388 10.92 -7.37 -26.26
CA VAL A 388 10.59 -8.80 -26.11
C VAL A 388 10.68 -9.16 -24.65
N GLU A 389 9.66 -9.85 -24.11
CA GLU A 389 9.66 -10.34 -22.73
C GLU A 389 10.80 -11.34 -22.51
N PRO A 390 11.61 -11.19 -21.43
CA PRO A 390 12.84 -11.98 -21.23
C PRO A 390 12.60 -13.38 -20.65
N LYS A 391 11.46 -14.02 -20.88
CA LYS A 391 11.29 -15.44 -20.56
C LYS A 391 12.28 -16.30 -21.37
N ALA A 392 12.47 -17.57 -21.01
CA ALA A 392 13.50 -18.46 -21.61
C ALA A 392 13.57 -18.38 -23.15
N SER A 393 12.43 -18.22 -23.80
CA SER A 393 12.25 -18.03 -25.24
C SER A 393 12.67 -16.66 -25.75
N GLY A 394 12.42 -15.61 -24.99
CA GLY A 394 12.61 -14.24 -25.43
C GLY A 394 14.07 -13.89 -25.73
N LYS A 395 15.02 -14.42 -24.96
CA LYS A 395 16.47 -14.19 -25.19
C LYS A 395 16.91 -14.68 -26.56
N SER A 396 16.52 -15.89 -26.93
CA SER A 396 16.85 -16.47 -28.25
C SER A 396 16.23 -15.67 -29.39
N ILE A 397 14.97 -15.21 -29.22
CA ILE A 397 14.30 -14.36 -30.22
C ILE A 397 15.02 -13.01 -30.35
N VAL A 398 15.39 -12.35 -29.26
CA VAL A 398 16.13 -11.09 -29.29
C VAL A 398 17.46 -11.26 -30.03
N GLN A 399 18.23 -12.30 -29.73
CA GLN A 399 19.52 -12.55 -30.36
C GLN A 399 19.38 -12.83 -31.87
N THR A 400 18.40 -13.65 -32.25
CA THR A 400 18.18 -14.01 -33.65
C THR A 400 17.66 -12.82 -34.45
N LEU A 401 16.67 -12.09 -33.96
CA LEU A 401 16.17 -10.90 -34.66
C LEU A 401 17.23 -9.80 -34.81
N LYS A 402 18.09 -9.58 -33.79
CA LYS A 402 19.20 -8.63 -33.89
C LYS A 402 20.22 -9.02 -34.97
N ARG A 403 20.49 -10.33 -35.12
CA ARG A 403 21.46 -10.86 -36.07
C ARG A 403 20.91 -10.89 -37.50
N GLU A 404 19.62 -11.25 -37.66
CA GLU A 404 19.03 -11.57 -38.95
C GLU A 404 18.17 -10.44 -39.53
N THR A 405 17.91 -9.39 -38.75
CA THR A 405 17.07 -8.29 -39.20
C THR A 405 17.66 -6.94 -38.86
N GLY A 406 17.22 -5.87 -39.55
CA GLY A 406 17.57 -4.47 -39.22
C GLY A 406 16.72 -3.85 -38.11
N LEU A 407 15.95 -4.63 -37.35
CA LEU A 407 15.06 -4.12 -36.31
C LEU A 407 15.82 -3.70 -35.06
N ASN A 408 15.39 -2.62 -34.44
CA ASN A 408 15.90 -2.17 -33.13
C ASN A 408 15.24 -2.99 -32.01
N VAL A 409 15.70 -4.23 -31.84
CA VAL A 409 15.15 -5.19 -30.87
C VAL A 409 15.84 -5.02 -29.51
N ARG A 410 15.07 -5.03 -28.44
CA ARG A 410 15.54 -4.92 -27.06
C ARG A 410 14.86 -5.95 -26.18
N GLU A 411 15.63 -6.53 -25.26
CA GLU A 411 15.09 -7.32 -24.16
C GLU A 411 14.38 -6.37 -23.17
N ASP A 412 13.16 -6.71 -22.75
CA ASP A 412 12.46 -5.95 -21.72
C ASP A 412 12.95 -6.35 -20.31
N LYS A 413 12.60 -5.58 -19.29
CA LYS A 413 12.92 -5.94 -17.91
C LYS A 413 12.03 -7.11 -17.46
N PRO A 414 12.62 -8.13 -16.79
CA PRO A 414 11.80 -9.20 -16.23
C PRO A 414 10.78 -8.65 -15.24
N PRO A 415 9.55 -9.17 -15.25
CA PRO A 415 8.54 -8.73 -14.31
C PRO A 415 8.95 -9.10 -12.86
N THR A 416 8.83 -8.15 -11.95
CA THR A 416 9.12 -8.34 -10.52
C THR A 416 7.86 -8.56 -9.67
N LYS A 417 6.68 -8.41 -10.28
CA LYS A 417 5.37 -8.56 -9.65
C LYS A 417 4.57 -9.66 -10.36
N ASP A 418 3.62 -10.25 -9.65
CA ASP A 418 2.63 -11.14 -10.27
C ASP A 418 1.74 -10.42 -11.30
N LYS A 419 1.03 -11.17 -12.13
CA LYS A 419 0.21 -10.63 -13.24
C LYS A 419 -0.89 -9.69 -12.74
N VAL A 420 -1.54 -10.05 -11.65
CA VAL A 420 -2.65 -9.27 -11.07
C VAL A 420 -2.15 -7.91 -10.59
N ALA A 421 -1.00 -7.89 -9.88
CA ALA A 421 -0.38 -6.65 -9.43
C ALA A 421 0.05 -5.75 -10.60
N ARG A 422 0.52 -6.34 -11.70
CA ARG A 422 0.90 -5.59 -12.90
C ARG A 422 -0.28 -4.94 -13.60
N VAL A 423 -1.43 -5.62 -13.67
CA VAL A 423 -2.67 -5.06 -14.21
C VAL A 423 -3.20 -3.93 -13.32
N GLN A 424 -3.08 -4.06 -12.00
CA GLN A 424 -3.44 -2.97 -11.08
C GLN A 424 -2.62 -1.69 -11.32
N ASP A 425 -1.32 -1.82 -11.60
CA ASP A 425 -0.45 -0.67 -11.87
C ASP A 425 -0.93 0.17 -13.07
N ILE A 426 -1.62 -0.44 -14.04
CA ILE A 426 -2.12 0.25 -15.23
C ILE A 426 -3.61 0.62 -15.16
N SER A 427 -4.35 0.14 -14.17
CA SER A 427 -5.82 0.31 -14.08
C SER A 427 -6.24 1.77 -14.09
N ALA A 428 -5.52 2.64 -13.40
CA ALA A 428 -5.80 4.09 -13.41
C ALA A 428 -5.61 4.74 -14.80
N ALA A 429 -4.65 4.25 -15.59
CA ALA A 429 -4.46 4.73 -16.96
C ALA A 429 -5.58 4.28 -17.91
N LEU A 430 -6.07 3.06 -17.72
CA LEU A 430 -7.21 2.52 -18.48
C LEU A 430 -8.51 3.25 -18.09
N GLU A 431 -8.81 3.35 -16.82
CA GLU A 431 -10.02 3.97 -16.29
C GLU A 431 -10.15 5.45 -16.66
N SER A 432 -9.03 6.19 -16.62
CA SER A 432 -8.99 7.61 -17.01
C SER A 432 -9.10 7.84 -18.51
N GLY A 433 -9.24 6.78 -19.34
CA GLY A 433 -9.35 6.88 -20.79
C GLY A 433 -8.06 7.33 -21.49
N ARG A 434 -6.91 7.15 -20.84
CA ARG A 434 -5.60 7.45 -21.44
C ARG A 434 -5.12 6.36 -22.41
N VAL A 435 -5.76 5.20 -22.40
CA VAL A 435 -5.49 4.10 -23.32
C VAL A 435 -6.68 3.95 -24.28
N SER A 436 -6.43 4.09 -25.57
CA SER A 436 -7.44 3.85 -26.62
C SER A 436 -6.96 2.79 -27.60
N LEU A 437 -7.90 2.16 -28.29
CA LEU A 437 -7.67 1.13 -29.28
C LEU A 437 -7.97 1.67 -30.68
N VAL A 438 -7.11 1.42 -31.64
CA VAL A 438 -7.41 1.68 -33.05
C VAL A 438 -8.39 0.64 -33.55
N LYS A 439 -9.43 1.06 -34.32
CA LYS A 439 -10.41 0.18 -34.88
C LYS A 439 -9.76 -0.90 -35.76
N GLY A 440 -10.02 -2.16 -35.49
CA GLY A 440 -9.51 -3.31 -36.21
C GLY A 440 -10.21 -4.62 -35.82
N GLU A 441 -10.02 -5.65 -36.63
CA GLU A 441 -10.62 -6.99 -36.38
C GLU A 441 -10.15 -7.64 -35.06
N TRP A 442 -8.98 -7.25 -34.56
CA TRP A 442 -8.40 -7.73 -33.33
C TRP A 442 -9.10 -7.21 -32.06
N ASN A 443 -9.90 -6.15 -32.15
CA ASN A 443 -10.47 -5.48 -30.98
C ASN A 443 -11.33 -6.40 -30.11
N GLU A 444 -12.17 -7.24 -30.74
CA GLU A 444 -13.10 -8.09 -30.01
C GLU A 444 -12.35 -9.11 -29.15
N GLU A 445 -11.38 -9.83 -29.71
CA GLU A 445 -10.57 -10.81 -28.99
C GLU A 445 -9.78 -10.15 -27.84
N PHE A 446 -9.15 -9.00 -28.11
CA PHE A 446 -8.39 -8.24 -27.14
C PHE A 446 -9.25 -7.79 -25.96
N ILE A 447 -10.39 -7.17 -26.24
CA ILE A 447 -11.33 -6.70 -25.19
C ILE A 447 -11.83 -7.89 -24.36
N GLN A 448 -12.17 -9.01 -25.01
CA GLN A 448 -12.61 -10.20 -24.28
C GLN A 448 -11.56 -10.78 -23.35
N GLN A 449 -10.28 -10.84 -23.77
CA GLN A 449 -9.19 -11.27 -22.88
C GLN A 449 -9.02 -10.29 -21.72
N CYS A 450 -9.02 -8.99 -21.97
CA CYS A 450 -8.90 -7.97 -20.93
C CYS A 450 -10.03 -8.06 -19.89
N VAL A 451 -11.27 -8.15 -20.33
CA VAL A 451 -12.45 -8.19 -19.43
C VAL A 451 -12.53 -9.46 -18.61
N LYS A 452 -12.10 -10.59 -19.18
CA LYS A 452 -12.10 -11.89 -18.46
C LYS A 452 -10.90 -12.09 -17.54
N PHE A 453 -9.90 -11.22 -17.60
CA PHE A 453 -8.73 -11.33 -16.74
C PHE A 453 -9.13 -11.17 -15.25
N PRO A 454 -8.62 -11.99 -14.29
CA PRO A 454 -7.61 -13.03 -14.44
C PRO A 454 -8.15 -14.43 -14.80
N ALA A 455 -9.44 -14.60 -14.99
CA ALA A 455 -10.09 -15.89 -15.24
C ALA A 455 -10.08 -16.32 -16.74
N ALA A 456 -9.42 -15.58 -17.62
CA ALA A 456 -9.27 -15.93 -19.02
C ALA A 456 -8.40 -17.17 -19.21
N LYS A 457 -8.72 -17.99 -20.24
CA LYS A 457 -7.88 -19.15 -20.62
C LYS A 457 -6.49 -18.73 -21.12
N HIS A 458 -6.43 -17.62 -21.83
CA HIS A 458 -5.20 -17.00 -22.33
C HIS A 458 -5.21 -15.52 -21.91
N ASP A 459 -4.09 -15.01 -21.49
CA ASP A 459 -3.93 -13.64 -21.01
C ASP A 459 -2.70 -12.92 -21.63
N ASP A 460 -2.14 -13.50 -22.69
CA ASP A 460 -0.91 -13.04 -23.35
C ASP A 460 -1.06 -11.62 -23.92
N MET A 461 -2.24 -11.28 -24.48
CA MET A 461 -2.53 -9.90 -24.94
C MET A 461 -2.60 -8.91 -23.77
N VAL A 462 -3.06 -9.33 -22.60
CA VAL A 462 -3.07 -8.51 -21.37
C VAL A 462 -1.65 -8.27 -20.90
N ASP A 463 -0.78 -9.27 -20.93
CA ASP A 463 0.64 -9.10 -20.59
C ASP A 463 1.30 -8.07 -21.51
N CYS A 464 1.05 -8.12 -22.83
CA CYS A 464 1.55 -7.12 -23.77
C CYS A 464 1.03 -5.70 -23.46
N LEU A 465 -0.25 -5.55 -23.14
CA LEU A 465 -0.84 -4.26 -22.75
C LEU A 465 -0.16 -3.70 -21.48
N VAL A 466 0.00 -4.54 -20.47
CA VAL A 466 0.67 -4.18 -19.22
C VAL A 466 2.11 -3.73 -19.46
N MET A 467 2.86 -4.45 -20.28
CA MET A 467 4.23 -4.08 -20.64
C MET A 467 4.29 -2.72 -21.36
N ALA A 468 3.40 -2.49 -22.33
CA ALA A 468 3.34 -1.23 -23.09
C ALA A 468 3.06 -0.03 -22.17
N VAL A 469 2.08 -0.16 -21.26
CA VAL A 469 1.65 0.95 -20.41
C VAL A 469 2.66 1.20 -19.29
N ASN A 470 3.10 0.17 -18.56
CA ASN A 470 4.06 0.32 -17.46
C ASN A 470 5.41 0.87 -17.90
N ARG A 471 5.88 0.51 -19.08
CA ARG A 471 7.14 1.01 -19.63
C ARG A 471 7.18 2.53 -19.69
N GLU A 472 6.12 3.15 -20.17
CA GLU A 472 6.05 4.60 -20.33
C GLU A 472 5.78 5.31 -18.99
N ILE A 473 5.01 4.70 -18.09
CA ILE A 473 4.83 5.20 -16.72
C ILE A 473 6.18 5.29 -15.99
N TRP A 474 7.01 4.25 -16.07
CA TRP A 474 8.31 4.21 -15.38
C TRP A 474 9.36 5.11 -16.01
N SER A 475 9.34 5.30 -17.34
CA SER A 475 10.25 6.23 -18.03
C SER A 475 10.01 7.68 -17.63
N ASN A 476 8.78 8.04 -17.27
CA ASN A 476 8.39 9.38 -16.82
C ASN A 476 8.55 9.59 -15.31
N SER A 477 8.48 8.53 -14.49
CA SER A 477 8.68 8.61 -13.02
C SER A 477 10.08 9.10 -12.63
N GLY A 478 11.09 8.92 -13.50
CA GLY A 478 12.45 9.48 -13.32
C GLY A 478 12.55 11.00 -13.52
N LYS A 479 11.45 11.67 -13.93
CA LYS A 479 11.39 13.13 -14.13
C LYS A 479 10.52 13.88 -13.13
N ILE A 480 9.87 13.16 -12.23
CA ILE A 480 9.09 13.80 -11.15
C ILE A 480 10.06 14.13 -10.02
N VAL A 481 10.45 15.39 -9.96
CA VAL A 481 11.12 15.97 -8.80
C VAL A 481 10.14 15.89 -7.64
N TYR A 482 10.49 15.14 -6.62
CA TYR A 482 9.76 15.14 -5.36
C TYR A 482 9.86 16.54 -4.77
N PHE A 483 8.78 17.30 -4.77
CA PHE A 483 8.63 18.42 -3.85
C PHE A 483 8.42 17.81 -2.46
N SER A 484 9.45 17.94 -1.65
CA SER A 484 9.54 17.56 -0.24
C SER A 484 8.54 18.33 0.62
#